data_4467ed96e2b4fa57c746441942294d2a
#
_entry.id   4467ed96e2b4fa57c746441942294d2a
#
_cell.length_a   1.000
_cell.length_b   1.000
_cell.length_c   1.000
_cell.angle_alpha   90.00
_cell.angle_beta   90.00
_cell.angle_gamma   90.00
#
_symmetry.space_group_name_H-M   'P 1'
#
loop_
_entity.id
_entity.type
_entity.pdbx_description
1 polymer ?
#
loop_
_entity_poly.entity_id
_entity_poly.type
_entity_poly.pdbx_seq_one_letter_code
_entity_poly.pdbx_strand_id
1 'polypeptide(L)'
;MAIEKEGAAQVAVIGLPNAGKSQLVASITNASPTVAEYPFTTHNATPGMMEFENIQIQLIDTPPLAPPSIEWWLRHMLIRADALLIVVDLNEAPLTQMEGITAQLEKTRIVIDERKAEESGTILYQKKALIIGSKLDLNNASENYPALKNNYEEQLPVMAISAKEGIGLEELKREIYQMLDIIRVYTKTPRQKPDFNDPIILKRGSTLEDAAAAVHKDFAQKLKYARIWGSGKHDGLMAKRNHILKDGDVIELHL
;
A
#
# COMPACT_ATOMS: atom_id res chain seq x y z
N MET A 1 -14.92 15.95 -2.70
CA MET A 1 -14.22 15.37 -3.87
C MET A 1 -13.37 14.22 -3.32
N ALA A 2 -13.42 13.04 -3.91
CA ALA A 2 -12.56 11.94 -3.41
C ALA A 2 -11.10 12.22 -3.81
N ILE A 3 -10.15 11.88 -2.93
CA ILE A 3 -8.72 11.92 -3.29
C ILE A 3 -8.52 10.95 -4.46
N GLU A 4 -8.07 11.46 -5.59
CA GLU A 4 -7.73 10.63 -6.74
C GLU A 4 -6.47 9.81 -6.43
N LYS A 5 -6.43 8.59 -6.95
CA LYS A 5 -5.25 7.72 -6.81
C LYS A 5 -4.15 8.24 -7.71
N GLU A 6 -3.00 8.53 -7.12
CA GLU A 6 -1.79 8.95 -7.80
C GLU A 6 -0.64 7.96 -7.52
N GLY A 7 0.31 7.88 -8.44
CA GLY A 7 1.44 6.97 -8.33
C GLY A 7 1.07 5.49 -8.49
N ALA A 8 1.92 4.63 -7.96
CA ALA A 8 1.82 3.17 -8.13
C ALA A 8 0.69 2.54 -7.30
N ALA A 9 0.42 3.09 -6.13
CA ALA A 9 -0.61 2.61 -5.20
C ALA A 9 -1.05 3.71 -4.24
N GLN A 10 -2.21 3.51 -3.61
CA GLN A 10 -2.76 4.38 -2.58
C GLN A 10 -2.93 3.62 -1.27
N VAL A 11 -2.32 4.12 -0.19
CA VAL A 11 -2.32 3.49 1.13
C VAL A 11 -2.90 4.45 2.16
N ALA A 12 -3.91 4.03 2.90
CA ALA A 12 -4.50 4.84 3.95
C ALA A 12 -3.81 4.58 5.30
N VAL A 13 -3.40 5.65 5.97
CA VAL A 13 -2.76 5.61 7.29
C VAL A 13 -3.82 5.86 8.35
N ILE A 14 -4.16 4.85 9.13
CA ILE A 14 -5.24 4.87 10.12
C ILE A 14 -4.71 4.65 11.55
N GLY A 15 -5.47 5.05 12.52
CA GLY A 15 -5.13 4.88 13.94
C GLY A 15 -5.93 5.85 14.82
N LEU A 16 -5.82 5.69 16.13
CA LEU A 16 -6.49 6.54 17.12
C LEU A 16 -5.87 7.95 17.16
N PRO A 17 -6.49 8.92 17.88
CA PRO A 17 -5.87 10.21 18.13
C PRO A 17 -4.46 10.05 18.74
N ASN A 18 -3.54 10.92 18.37
CA ASN A 18 -2.16 10.98 18.88
C ASN A 18 -1.30 9.73 18.65
N ALA A 19 -1.73 8.76 17.85
CA ALA A 19 -0.92 7.59 17.49
C ALA A 19 0.31 7.91 16.63
N GLY A 20 0.50 9.13 16.15
CA GLY A 20 1.67 9.54 15.37
C GLY A 20 1.53 9.42 13.85
N LYS A 21 0.31 9.27 13.32
CA LYS A 21 0.02 9.13 11.88
C LYS A 21 0.62 10.26 11.04
N SER A 22 0.24 11.49 11.35
CA SER A 22 0.69 12.68 10.58
C SER A 22 2.20 12.87 10.64
N GLN A 23 2.82 12.57 11.78
CA GLN A 23 4.28 12.61 11.93
C GLN A 23 4.94 11.53 11.08
N LEU A 24 4.40 10.32 11.06
CA LEU A 24 4.88 9.24 10.21
C LEU A 24 4.81 9.63 8.72
N VAL A 25 3.63 10.06 8.26
CA VAL A 25 3.45 10.48 6.85
C VAL A 25 4.43 11.60 6.48
N ALA A 26 4.56 12.63 7.33
CA ALA A 26 5.51 13.71 7.08
C ALA A 26 6.97 13.25 7.04
N SER A 27 7.34 12.19 7.79
CA SER A 27 8.71 11.69 7.85
C SER A 27 9.13 10.86 6.64
N ILE A 28 8.18 10.23 5.93
CA ILE A 28 8.48 9.31 4.82
C ILE A 28 7.96 9.80 3.46
N THR A 29 7.29 10.95 3.43
CA THR A 29 6.82 11.56 2.18
C THR A 29 7.55 12.85 1.90
N ASN A 30 7.70 13.19 0.62
CA ASN A 30 8.16 14.51 0.20
C ASN A 30 6.98 15.47 0.35
N ALA A 31 6.95 16.20 1.47
CA ALA A 31 5.79 16.98 1.85
C ALA A 31 5.70 18.32 1.13
N SER A 32 4.71 18.44 0.25
CA SER A 32 3.83 19.59 0.21
C SER A 32 2.42 19.03 0.23
N PRO A 33 1.85 18.74 1.41
CA PRO A 33 0.55 18.12 1.48
C PRO A 33 -0.51 19.10 0.94
N THR A 34 -1.07 18.76 -0.20
CA THR A 34 -2.30 19.40 -0.66
C THR A 34 -3.43 18.86 0.21
N VAL A 35 -3.90 19.65 1.15
CA VAL A 35 -5.01 19.28 2.03
C VAL A 35 -6.25 19.10 1.16
N ALA A 36 -6.79 17.89 1.13
CA ALA A 36 -8.06 17.63 0.46
C ALA A 36 -9.22 17.89 1.42
N GLU A 37 -9.98 18.94 1.16
CA GLU A 37 -11.21 19.24 1.88
C GLU A 37 -12.35 18.37 1.35
N TYR A 38 -12.94 17.57 2.24
CA TYR A 38 -14.16 16.86 1.89
C TYR A 38 -15.37 17.74 2.15
N PRO A 39 -16.30 17.89 1.20
CA PRO A 39 -17.51 18.68 1.38
C PRO A 39 -18.30 18.19 2.60
N PHE A 40 -18.76 19.14 3.42
CA PHE A 40 -19.57 18.89 4.62
C PHE A 40 -18.85 18.20 5.79
N THR A 41 -17.50 18.17 5.82
CA THR A 41 -16.74 17.63 6.96
C THR A 41 -15.81 18.70 7.54
N THR A 42 -15.56 18.60 8.83
CA THR A 42 -14.54 19.41 9.52
C THR A 42 -13.17 18.70 9.55
N HIS A 43 -13.10 17.50 8.98
CA HIS A 43 -11.91 16.66 8.99
C HIS A 43 -11.33 16.53 7.58
N ASN A 44 -10.03 16.72 7.48
CA ASN A 44 -9.30 16.67 6.22
C ASN A 44 -8.44 15.41 6.17
N ALA A 45 -8.37 14.80 5.00
CA ALA A 45 -7.37 13.79 4.72
C ALA A 45 -6.27 14.41 3.86
N THR A 46 -5.02 14.13 4.19
CA THR A 46 -3.87 14.76 3.54
C THR A 46 -3.03 13.71 2.80
N PRO A 47 -2.98 13.76 1.46
CA PRO A 47 -2.11 12.87 0.70
C PRO A 47 -0.65 13.34 0.76
N GLY A 48 0.28 12.39 0.83
CA GLY A 48 1.71 12.60 0.65
C GLY A 48 2.28 11.53 -0.27
N MET A 49 3.30 11.88 -1.05
CA MET A 49 3.95 10.95 -1.97
C MET A 49 5.23 10.40 -1.35
N MET A 50 5.23 9.10 -1.08
CA MET A 50 6.40 8.36 -0.61
C MET A 50 7.19 7.85 -1.81
N GLU A 51 8.45 8.22 -1.90
CA GLU A 51 9.36 7.67 -2.90
C GLU A 51 9.90 6.31 -2.46
N PHE A 52 9.84 5.35 -3.37
CA PHE A 52 10.48 4.06 -3.20
C PHE A 52 11.13 3.65 -4.54
N GLU A 53 12.47 3.64 -4.55
CA GLU A 53 13.26 3.43 -5.76
C GLU A 53 12.81 4.38 -6.90
N ASN A 54 12.24 3.86 -7.97
CA ASN A 54 11.78 4.62 -9.13
C ASN A 54 10.25 4.76 -9.23
N ILE A 55 9.52 4.54 -8.14
CA ILE A 55 8.07 4.72 -8.07
C ILE A 55 7.68 5.63 -6.91
N GLN A 56 6.46 6.14 -7.00
CA GLN A 56 5.83 6.89 -5.91
C GLN A 56 4.59 6.16 -5.42
N ILE A 57 4.41 6.07 -4.11
CA ILE A 57 3.25 5.49 -3.44
C ILE A 57 2.55 6.60 -2.67
N GLN A 58 1.25 6.78 -2.91
CA GLN A 58 0.45 7.79 -2.23
C GLN A 58 0.06 7.29 -0.85
N LEU A 59 0.48 7.99 0.20
CA LEU A 59 0.04 7.77 1.56
C LEU A 59 -1.03 8.81 1.91
N ILE A 60 -2.13 8.39 2.49
CA ILE A 60 -3.19 9.30 2.93
C ILE A 60 -3.21 9.33 4.45
N ASP A 61 -2.81 10.47 5.03
CA ASP A 61 -3.03 10.72 6.47
C ASP A 61 -4.52 10.94 6.71
N THR A 62 -5.14 10.04 7.48
CA THR A 62 -6.58 10.08 7.75
C THR A 62 -6.88 10.70 9.10
N PRO A 63 -8.08 11.27 9.28
CA PRO A 63 -8.57 11.60 10.61
C PRO A 63 -8.53 10.38 11.54
N PRO A 64 -8.41 10.62 12.85
CA PRO A 64 -8.43 9.54 13.82
C PRO A 64 -9.70 8.69 13.73
N LEU A 65 -9.53 7.37 13.86
CA LEU A 65 -10.67 6.45 14.03
C LEU A 65 -11.21 6.56 15.45
N ALA A 66 -12.10 7.52 15.66
CA ALA A 66 -12.70 7.77 16.97
C ALA A 66 -14.18 7.37 16.98
N PRO A 67 -14.67 6.78 18.10
CA PRO A 67 -16.11 6.56 18.29
C PRO A 67 -16.93 7.85 18.13
N PRO A 68 -18.23 7.77 17.71
CA PRO A 68 -19.03 6.56 17.70
C PRO A 68 -18.93 5.73 16.41
N SER A 69 -18.53 6.31 15.28
CA SER A 69 -18.47 5.58 14.00
C SER A 69 -17.54 6.27 13.01
N ILE A 70 -17.04 5.49 12.08
CA ILE A 70 -16.29 6.01 10.92
C ILE A 70 -17.28 6.75 10.01
N GLU A 71 -16.96 7.99 9.64
CA GLU A 71 -17.76 8.77 8.70
C GLU A 71 -17.83 8.08 7.32
N TRP A 72 -18.95 8.24 6.62
CA TRP A 72 -19.21 7.56 5.36
C TRP A 72 -18.14 7.80 4.28
N TRP A 73 -17.62 9.03 4.20
CA TRP A 73 -16.59 9.40 3.24
C TRP A 73 -15.24 8.71 3.57
N LEU A 74 -14.89 8.65 4.86
CA LEU A 74 -13.68 7.96 5.32
C LEU A 74 -13.78 6.46 5.02
N ARG A 75 -14.93 5.84 5.35
CA ARG A 75 -15.20 4.45 4.97
C ARG A 75 -15.00 4.21 3.46
N HIS A 76 -15.55 5.09 2.62
CA HIS A 76 -15.43 4.95 1.17
C HIS A 76 -13.98 5.06 0.70
N MET A 77 -13.21 5.96 1.30
CA MET A 77 -11.78 6.11 1.03
C MET A 77 -10.99 4.86 1.45
N LEU A 78 -11.25 4.31 2.64
CA LEU A 78 -10.59 3.07 3.11
C LEU A 78 -10.91 1.88 2.19
N ILE A 79 -12.14 1.78 1.69
CA ILE A 79 -12.51 0.74 0.74
C ILE A 79 -11.76 0.90 -0.60
N ARG A 80 -11.50 2.11 -1.05
CA ARG A 80 -10.77 2.36 -2.30
C ARG A 80 -9.26 2.23 -2.17
N ALA A 81 -8.69 2.43 -1.01
CA ALA A 81 -7.26 2.27 -0.77
C ALA A 81 -6.81 0.84 -1.11
N ASP A 82 -5.59 0.69 -1.63
CA ASP A 82 -5.01 -0.62 -1.95
C ASP A 82 -4.61 -1.39 -0.68
N ALA A 83 -4.20 -0.67 0.37
CA ALA A 83 -3.80 -1.24 1.67
C ALA A 83 -3.97 -0.22 2.81
N LEU A 84 -3.84 -0.70 4.04
CA LEU A 84 -3.93 0.09 5.27
C LEU A 84 -2.63 0.03 6.06
N LEU A 85 -2.15 1.17 6.57
CA LEU A 85 -1.15 1.24 7.63
C LEU A 85 -1.86 1.53 8.94
N ILE A 86 -1.80 0.60 9.88
CA ILE A 86 -2.46 0.73 11.18
C ILE A 86 -1.43 1.21 12.20
N VAL A 87 -1.51 2.46 12.61
CA VAL A 87 -0.55 3.06 13.53
C VAL A 87 -1.10 3.02 14.95
N VAL A 88 -0.34 2.39 15.85
CA VAL A 88 -0.62 2.34 17.30
C VAL A 88 0.55 2.91 18.09
N ASP A 89 0.26 3.59 19.17
CA ASP A 89 1.25 4.17 20.08
C ASP A 89 1.81 3.11 21.03
N LEU A 90 3.10 2.79 20.89
CA LEU A 90 3.77 1.83 21.78
C LEU A 90 3.96 2.32 23.22
N ASN A 91 3.85 3.61 23.46
CA ASN A 91 3.99 4.14 24.83
C ASN A 91 2.73 3.97 25.68
N GLU A 92 1.60 3.64 25.04
CA GLU A 92 0.31 3.39 25.69
C GLU A 92 -0.07 1.90 25.62
N ALA A 93 -1.34 1.56 25.60
CA ALA A 93 -1.83 0.17 25.51
C ALA A 93 -2.07 -0.24 24.03
N PRO A 94 -1.07 -0.69 23.26
CA PRO A 94 -1.21 -0.94 21.82
C PRO A 94 -2.20 -2.06 21.49
N LEU A 95 -2.38 -3.05 22.35
CA LEU A 95 -3.37 -4.13 22.15
C LEU A 95 -4.79 -3.58 22.20
N THR A 96 -5.10 -2.76 23.21
CA THR A 96 -6.41 -2.11 23.33
C THR A 96 -6.68 -1.16 22.16
N GLN A 97 -5.66 -0.46 21.67
CA GLN A 97 -5.79 0.37 20.47
C GLN A 97 -6.13 -0.49 19.25
N MET A 98 -5.45 -1.60 19.05
CA MET A 98 -5.74 -2.53 17.95
C MET A 98 -7.15 -3.10 18.02
N GLU A 99 -7.60 -3.53 19.18
CA GLU A 99 -8.99 -4.00 19.40
C GLU A 99 -10.01 -2.93 19.02
N GLY A 100 -9.78 -1.69 19.45
CA GLY A 100 -10.63 -0.56 19.11
C GLY A 100 -10.68 -0.25 17.62
N ILE A 101 -9.53 -0.26 16.94
CA ILE A 101 -9.42 -0.02 15.49
C ILE A 101 -10.12 -1.15 14.73
N THR A 102 -9.84 -2.41 15.07
CA THR A 102 -10.45 -3.58 14.42
C THR A 102 -11.98 -3.56 14.56
N ALA A 103 -12.49 -3.27 15.74
CA ALA A 103 -13.93 -3.15 15.98
C ALA A 103 -14.57 -2.03 15.12
N GLN A 104 -13.88 -0.91 14.92
CA GLN A 104 -14.39 0.17 14.05
C GLN A 104 -14.38 -0.24 12.57
N LEU A 105 -13.34 -0.91 12.10
CA LEU A 105 -13.27 -1.42 10.73
C LEU A 105 -14.38 -2.44 10.46
N GLU A 106 -14.60 -3.39 11.36
CA GLU A 106 -15.65 -4.42 11.25
C GLU A 106 -17.05 -3.83 11.16
N LYS A 107 -17.36 -2.79 11.95
CA LYS A 107 -18.65 -2.05 11.86
C LYS A 107 -18.88 -1.47 10.46
N THR A 108 -17.81 -1.16 9.74
CA THR A 108 -17.88 -0.64 8.36
C THR A 108 -17.75 -1.72 7.29
N ARG A 109 -17.72 -3.01 7.69
CA ARG A 109 -17.52 -4.16 6.82
C ARG A 109 -16.15 -4.20 6.14
N ILE A 110 -15.14 -3.61 6.76
CA ILE A 110 -13.75 -3.70 6.34
C ILE A 110 -13.07 -4.72 7.26
N VAL A 111 -12.41 -5.70 6.69
CA VAL A 111 -11.67 -6.73 7.43
C VAL A 111 -10.21 -6.76 6.98
N ILE A 112 -9.32 -6.98 7.93
CA ILE A 112 -7.88 -7.08 7.72
C ILE A 112 -7.36 -8.51 7.94
N ASP A 113 -8.17 -9.40 8.52
CA ASP A 113 -7.89 -10.82 8.71
C ASP A 113 -8.58 -11.63 7.61
N GLU A 114 -7.80 -12.38 6.83
CA GLU A 114 -8.32 -13.22 5.73
C GLU A 114 -9.29 -14.29 6.23
N ARG A 115 -9.03 -14.88 7.40
CA ARG A 115 -9.88 -15.94 7.99
C ARG A 115 -11.28 -15.45 8.29
N LYS A 116 -11.44 -14.21 8.75
CA LYS A 116 -12.76 -13.61 9.02
C LYS A 116 -13.55 -13.31 7.76
N ALA A 117 -12.89 -13.10 6.63
CA ALA A 117 -13.56 -12.85 5.36
C ALA A 117 -14.26 -14.09 4.82
N GLU A 118 -13.72 -15.28 5.05
CA GLU A 118 -14.24 -16.55 4.56
C GLU A 118 -15.46 -17.06 5.36
N GLU A 119 -15.51 -16.76 6.66
CA GLU A 119 -16.57 -17.25 7.57
C GLU A 119 -17.88 -16.46 7.50
N SER A 120 -17.87 -15.28 6.95
CA SER A 120 -18.99 -14.36 6.96
C SER A 120 -19.80 -14.46 5.67
N GLY A 121 -20.99 -15.01 5.67
CA GLY A 121 -21.90 -14.97 4.52
C GLY A 121 -22.32 -13.55 4.06
N THR A 122 -21.63 -12.50 4.48
CA THR A 122 -21.87 -11.08 4.19
C THR A 122 -20.75 -10.55 3.30
N ILE A 123 -21.06 -9.59 2.41
CA ILE A 123 -20.06 -8.90 1.59
C ILE A 123 -19.14 -8.08 2.52
N LEU A 124 -17.89 -8.51 2.64
CA LEU A 124 -16.83 -7.84 3.37
C LEU A 124 -15.78 -7.28 2.41
N TYR A 125 -15.19 -6.15 2.79
CA TYR A 125 -14.07 -5.54 2.06
C TYR A 125 -12.76 -5.94 2.74
N GLN A 126 -12.14 -6.99 2.21
CA GLN A 126 -10.82 -7.41 2.69
C GLN A 126 -9.75 -6.42 2.27
N LYS A 127 -8.86 -6.06 3.22
CA LYS A 127 -7.74 -5.15 3.01
C LYS A 127 -6.45 -5.76 3.51
N LYS A 128 -5.40 -5.62 2.70
CA LYS A 128 -4.04 -5.84 3.16
C LYS A 128 -3.71 -4.78 4.21
N ALA A 129 -3.03 -5.16 5.26
CA ALA A 129 -2.67 -4.23 6.33
C ALA A 129 -1.27 -4.52 6.89
N LEU A 130 -0.63 -3.47 7.41
CA LEU A 130 0.62 -3.53 8.14
C LEU A 130 0.43 -2.78 9.47
N ILE A 131 0.75 -3.43 10.57
CA ILE A 131 0.67 -2.83 11.91
C ILE A 131 1.99 -2.14 12.23
N ILE A 132 1.91 -0.87 12.62
CA ILE A 132 3.06 -0.04 12.94
C ILE A 132 2.95 0.42 14.39
N GLY A 133 3.83 -0.10 15.23
CA GLY A 133 4.07 0.43 16.56
C GLY A 133 4.92 1.70 16.45
N SER A 134 4.32 2.85 16.70
CA SER A 134 4.98 4.15 16.67
C SER A 134 5.63 4.49 18.00
N LYS A 135 6.46 5.53 18.00
CA LYS A 135 7.13 6.08 19.19
C LYS A 135 8.04 5.06 19.90
N LEU A 136 8.78 4.29 19.10
CA LEU A 136 9.75 3.30 19.60
C LEU A 136 10.82 3.90 20.54
N ASP A 137 11.04 5.21 20.45
CA ASP A 137 11.97 5.99 21.27
C ASP A 137 11.49 6.21 22.72
N LEU A 138 10.24 5.88 23.06
CA LEU A 138 9.68 6.08 24.39
C LEU A 138 9.81 4.85 25.29
N ASN A 139 9.76 5.08 26.61
CA ASN A 139 10.15 4.09 27.63
C ASN A 139 9.35 2.78 27.59
N ASN A 140 8.03 2.85 27.39
CA ASN A 140 7.18 1.66 27.41
C ASN A 140 7.23 0.83 26.13
N ALA A 141 7.86 1.36 25.07
CA ALA A 141 7.89 0.70 23.76
C ALA A 141 8.62 -0.66 23.80
N SER A 142 9.67 -0.78 24.63
CA SER A 142 10.47 -2.00 24.78
C SER A 142 9.65 -3.20 25.32
N GLU A 143 8.64 -2.94 26.14
CA GLU A 143 7.74 -3.98 26.69
C GLU A 143 6.53 -4.20 25.79
N ASN A 144 5.98 -3.11 25.26
CA ASN A 144 4.73 -3.13 24.50
C ASN A 144 4.91 -3.67 23.06
N TYR A 145 6.06 -3.46 22.43
CA TYR A 145 6.28 -3.96 21.06
C TYR A 145 6.30 -5.49 20.97
N PRO A 146 7.03 -6.24 21.84
CA PRO A 146 6.95 -7.71 21.85
C PRO A 146 5.53 -8.22 22.08
N ALA A 147 4.76 -7.60 22.98
CA ALA A 147 3.38 -7.97 23.22
C ALA A 147 2.51 -7.78 21.98
N LEU A 148 2.62 -6.62 21.29
CA LEU A 148 1.91 -6.34 20.06
C LEU A 148 2.30 -7.35 18.97
N LYS A 149 3.59 -7.60 18.77
CA LYS A 149 4.12 -8.52 17.77
C LYS A 149 3.60 -9.93 17.99
N ASN A 150 3.77 -10.49 19.18
CA ASN A 150 3.35 -11.86 19.50
C ASN A 150 1.83 -12.08 19.29
N ASN A 151 1.01 -11.06 19.48
CA ASN A 151 -0.44 -11.18 19.29
C ASN A 151 -0.88 -11.14 17.81
N TYR A 152 -0.13 -10.47 16.95
CA TYR A 152 -0.60 -10.19 15.58
C TYR A 152 0.29 -10.74 14.46
N GLU A 153 1.57 -11.12 14.72
CA GLU A 153 2.52 -11.49 13.66
C GLU A 153 2.12 -12.71 12.81
N GLU A 154 1.28 -13.59 13.36
CA GLU A 154 0.73 -14.74 12.62
C GLU A 154 -0.36 -14.32 11.61
N GLN A 155 -0.94 -13.12 11.76
CA GLN A 155 -2.05 -12.63 10.97
C GLN A 155 -1.64 -11.50 10.03
N LEU A 156 -0.83 -10.58 10.54
CA LEU A 156 -0.40 -9.37 9.84
C LEU A 156 1.07 -9.08 10.13
N PRO A 157 1.80 -8.51 9.19
CA PRO A 157 3.13 -7.98 9.47
C PRO A 157 3.07 -6.91 10.56
N VAL A 158 4.02 -6.95 11.51
CA VAL A 158 4.11 -5.99 12.61
C VAL A 158 5.52 -5.44 12.69
N MET A 159 5.67 -4.13 12.70
CA MET A 159 6.96 -3.48 12.89
C MET A 159 6.88 -2.30 13.86
N ALA A 160 8.01 -1.90 14.39
CA ALA A 160 8.12 -0.74 15.28
C ALA A 160 9.01 0.33 14.66
N ILE A 161 8.62 1.59 14.85
CA ILE A 161 9.35 2.74 14.31
C ILE A 161 9.41 3.89 15.32
N SER A 162 10.39 4.78 15.13
CA SER A 162 10.36 6.14 15.65
C SER A 162 10.42 7.13 14.49
N ALA A 163 9.32 7.77 14.18
CA ALA A 163 9.28 8.82 13.16
C ALA A 163 10.11 10.05 13.59
N LYS A 164 10.22 10.28 14.89
CA LYS A 164 11.00 11.38 15.47
C LYS A 164 12.50 11.16 15.31
N GLU A 165 12.98 9.96 15.58
CA GLU A 165 14.41 9.63 15.54
C GLU A 165 14.82 9.01 14.18
N GLY A 166 13.88 8.84 13.24
CA GLY A 166 14.13 8.25 11.93
C GLY A 166 14.39 6.74 11.95
N ILE A 167 14.04 6.03 13.05
CA ILE A 167 14.30 4.60 13.22
C ILE A 167 13.25 3.78 12.46
N GLY A 168 13.71 2.83 11.65
CA GLY A 168 12.85 1.85 10.94
C GLY A 168 12.12 2.40 9.72
N LEU A 169 12.39 3.65 9.29
CA LEU A 169 11.64 4.29 8.20
C LEU A 169 11.96 3.70 6.81
N GLU A 170 13.21 3.35 6.54
CA GLU A 170 13.57 2.74 5.25
C GLU A 170 13.07 1.30 5.15
N GLU A 171 13.10 0.55 6.24
CA GLU A 171 12.48 -0.76 6.34
C GLU A 171 10.97 -0.67 6.13
N LEU A 172 10.32 0.35 6.70
CA LEU A 172 8.88 0.59 6.53
C LEU A 172 8.52 0.82 5.06
N LYS A 173 9.30 1.62 4.32
CA LYS A 173 9.06 1.84 2.89
C LYS A 173 9.11 0.52 2.11
N ARG A 174 10.07 -0.35 2.45
CA ARG A 174 10.21 -1.68 1.83
C ARG A 174 9.03 -2.59 2.16
N GLU A 175 8.60 -2.63 3.43
CA GLU A 175 7.44 -3.43 3.87
C GLU A 175 6.14 -2.94 3.21
N ILE A 176 5.94 -1.63 3.06
CA ILE A 176 4.80 -1.07 2.32
C ILE A 176 4.80 -1.57 0.88
N TYR A 177 5.95 -1.51 0.19
CA TYR A 177 6.05 -2.00 -1.18
C TYR A 177 5.75 -3.49 -1.29
N GLN A 178 6.28 -4.32 -0.39
CA GLN A 178 6.04 -5.77 -0.36
C GLN A 178 4.56 -6.09 -0.10
N MET A 179 3.93 -5.40 0.87
CA MET A 179 2.52 -5.57 1.20
C MET A 179 1.60 -5.28 0.01
N LEU A 180 1.93 -4.30 -0.83
CA LEU A 180 1.12 -3.92 -1.98
C LEU A 180 1.06 -5.01 -3.04
N ASP A 181 2.06 -5.90 -3.06
CA ASP A 181 2.12 -7.04 -3.98
C ASP A 181 2.01 -6.61 -5.45
N ILE A 182 2.73 -5.55 -5.77
CA ILE A 182 2.86 -4.99 -7.12
C ILE A 182 4.20 -5.36 -7.73
N ILE A 183 4.28 -5.24 -9.05
CA ILE A 183 5.51 -5.41 -9.83
C ILE A 183 5.69 -4.23 -10.78
N ARG A 184 6.94 -3.92 -11.05
CA ARG A 184 7.37 -2.91 -12.04
C ARG A 184 7.81 -3.62 -13.29
N VAL A 185 7.23 -3.25 -14.42
CA VAL A 185 7.60 -3.78 -15.73
C VAL A 185 8.00 -2.62 -16.62
N TYR A 186 9.16 -2.73 -17.24
CA TYR A 186 9.71 -1.68 -18.09
C TYR A 186 9.44 -1.97 -19.55
N THR A 187 9.18 -0.94 -20.34
CA THR A 187 9.01 -1.07 -21.76
C THR A 187 10.29 -0.73 -22.53
N LYS A 188 10.44 -1.37 -23.66
CA LYS A 188 11.53 -1.13 -24.57
C LYS A 188 11.00 -1.06 -26.01
N THR A 189 11.38 -0.02 -26.72
CA THR A 189 11.16 0.05 -28.17
C THR A 189 12.23 -0.76 -28.90
N PRO A 190 11.89 -1.46 -30.02
CA PRO A 190 12.89 -2.19 -30.79
C PRO A 190 14.12 -1.32 -31.13
N ARG A 191 15.32 -1.87 -30.90
CA ARG A 191 16.63 -1.23 -31.13
C ARG A 191 16.97 -0.07 -30.19
N GLN A 192 16.14 0.23 -29.17
CA GLN A 192 16.44 1.24 -28.15
C GLN A 192 16.77 0.59 -26.81
N LYS A 193 17.37 1.37 -25.90
CA LYS A 193 17.57 0.94 -24.51
C LYS A 193 16.22 0.98 -23.76
N PRO A 194 16.04 0.16 -22.73
CA PRO A 194 14.87 0.23 -21.85
C PRO A 194 14.77 1.60 -21.19
N ASP A 195 13.55 2.10 -21.00
CA ASP A 195 13.29 3.22 -20.10
C ASP A 195 12.99 2.69 -18.70
N PHE A 196 13.85 3.04 -17.76
CA PHE A 196 13.73 2.64 -16.36
C PHE A 196 13.08 3.72 -15.49
N ASN A 197 12.71 4.87 -16.05
CA ASN A 197 12.14 5.98 -15.28
C ASN A 197 10.62 5.89 -15.13
N ASP A 198 9.94 5.21 -16.05
CA ASP A 198 8.49 5.11 -16.08
C ASP A 198 8.03 3.65 -16.20
N PRO A 199 8.05 2.89 -15.10
CA PRO A 199 7.60 1.51 -15.09
C PRO A 199 6.08 1.40 -15.19
N ILE A 200 5.61 0.39 -15.90
CA ILE A 200 4.22 -0.07 -15.81
C ILE A 200 4.05 -0.78 -14.47
N ILE A 201 3.08 -0.32 -13.67
CA ILE A 201 2.74 -0.93 -12.38
C ILE A 201 1.63 -1.95 -12.58
N LEU A 202 1.91 -3.19 -12.20
CA LEU A 202 0.96 -4.29 -12.28
C LEU A 202 0.87 -5.03 -10.94
N LYS A 203 -0.18 -5.83 -10.77
CA LYS A 203 -0.25 -6.76 -9.64
C LYS A 203 0.70 -7.93 -9.86
N ARG A 204 1.25 -8.48 -8.79
CA ARG A 204 2.02 -9.73 -8.87
C ARG A 204 1.14 -10.84 -9.48
N GLY A 205 1.71 -11.63 -10.37
CA GLY A 205 0.99 -12.65 -11.13
C GLY A 205 0.35 -12.16 -12.43
N SER A 206 0.43 -10.87 -12.74
CA SER A 206 0.01 -10.33 -14.02
C SER A 206 0.82 -10.91 -15.18
N THR A 207 0.15 -11.00 -16.32
CA THR A 207 0.68 -11.59 -17.55
C THR A 207 1.21 -10.53 -18.52
N LEU A 208 1.87 -10.98 -19.56
CA LEU A 208 2.28 -10.11 -20.66
C LEU A 208 1.09 -9.42 -21.34
N GLU A 209 -0.06 -10.09 -21.42
CA GLU A 209 -1.28 -9.51 -21.98
C GLU A 209 -1.80 -8.35 -21.10
N ASP A 210 -1.74 -8.51 -19.75
CA ASP A 210 -2.08 -7.45 -18.81
C ASP A 210 -1.15 -6.23 -18.97
N ALA A 211 0.15 -6.47 -19.15
CA ALA A 211 1.12 -5.40 -19.42
C ALA A 211 0.82 -4.68 -20.74
N ALA A 212 0.53 -5.42 -21.78
CA ALA A 212 0.16 -4.83 -23.08
C ALA A 212 -1.13 -3.99 -22.98
N ALA A 213 -2.12 -4.47 -22.22
CA ALA A 213 -3.36 -3.73 -21.98
C ALA A 213 -3.13 -2.44 -21.17
N ALA A 214 -2.20 -2.47 -20.23
CA ALA A 214 -1.82 -1.30 -19.41
C ALA A 214 -1.11 -0.23 -20.25
N VAL A 215 -0.33 -0.61 -21.26
CA VAL A 215 0.26 0.35 -22.23
C VAL A 215 -0.83 1.00 -23.08
N HIS A 216 -1.66 0.19 -23.72
CA HIS A 216 -2.81 0.65 -24.50
C HIS A 216 -3.73 -0.53 -24.85
N LYS A 217 -5.03 -0.29 -24.89
CA LYS A 217 -6.04 -1.33 -25.23
C LYS A 217 -5.75 -2.05 -26.55
N ASP A 218 -5.31 -1.30 -27.57
CA ASP A 218 -4.99 -1.85 -28.87
C ASP A 218 -3.78 -2.80 -28.84
N PHE A 219 -2.84 -2.59 -27.93
CA PHE A 219 -1.67 -3.46 -27.78
C PHE A 219 -2.08 -4.86 -27.33
N ALA A 220 -2.99 -4.98 -26.39
CA ALA A 220 -3.49 -6.29 -25.98
C ALA A 220 -4.18 -7.04 -27.13
N GLN A 221 -4.98 -6.34 -27.95
CA GLN A 221 -5.70 -6.95 -29.06
C GLN A 221 -4.78 -7.36 -30.23
N LYS A 222 -3.82 -6.50 -30.59
CA LYS A 222 -2.95 -6.67 -31.77
C LYS A 222 -1.64 -7.36 -31.45
N LEU A 223 -1.36 -7.69 -30.20
CA LEU A 223 -0.11 -8.30 -29.76
C LEU A 223 0.13 -9.64 -30.46
N LYS A 224 1.16 -9.72 -31.28
CA LYS A 224 1.60 -10.96 -31.92
C LYS A 224 2.51 -11.76 -31.00
N TYR A 225 3.55 -11.12 -30.50
CA TYR A 225 4.49 -11.67 -29.54
C TYR A 225 5.19 -10.54 -28.79
N ALA A 226 5.89 -10.90 -27.73
CA ALA A 226 6.80 -9.98 -27.07
C ALA A 226 8.13 -10.67 -26.77
N ARG A 227 9.16 -9.87 -26.56
CA ARG A 227 10.44 -10.33 -26.02
C ARG A 227 10.57 -9.85 -24.59
N ILE A 228 11.15 -10.70 -23.73
CA ILE A 228 11.34 -10.43 -22.29
C ILE A 228 12.82 -10.55 -21.94
N TRP A 229 13.28 -9.61 -21.12
CA TRP A 229 14.57 -9.62 -20.44
C TRP A 229 14.32 -9.57 -18.95
N GLY A 230 15.00 -10.39 -18.16
CA GLY A 230 14.86 -10.50 -16.71
C GLY A 230 14.40 -11.88 -16.28
N SER A 231 13.11 -12.12 -16.09
CA SER A 231 12.58 -13.42 -15.60
C SER A 231 12.61 -14.56 -16.62
N GLY A 232 12.91 -14.30 -17.88
CA GLY A 232 13.05 -15.31 -18.92
C GLY A 232 14.28 -16.20 -18.70
N LYS A 233 14.25 -17.44 -19.24
CA LYS A 233 15.42 -18.35 -19.21
C LYS A 233 16.64 -17.77 -19.94
N HIS A 234 16.41 -16.94 -20.93
CA HIS A 234 17.43 -16.25 -21.72
C HIS A 234 16.93 -14.84 -22.06
N ASP A 235 17.85 -13.88 -22.09
CA ASP A 235 17.55 -12.50 -22.44
C ASP A 235 17.01 -12.38 -23.87
N GLY A 236 15.93 -11.61 -24.02
CA GLY A 236 15.25 -11.39 -25.28
C GLY A 236 14.47 -12.61 -25.81
N LEU A 237 14.13 -13.54 -24.91
CA LEU A 237 13.30 -14.69 -25.27
C LEU A 237 11.91 -14.23 -25.72
N MET A 238 11.42 -14.83 -26.80
CA MET A 238 10.03 -14.66 -27.22
C MET A 238 9.09 -15.32 -26.22
N ALA A 239 8.15 -14.56 -25.70
CA ALA A 239 7.17 -15.01 -24.72
C ALA A 239 5.75 -15.00 -25.27
N LYS A 240 4.92 -15.89 -24.73
CA LYS A 240 3.50 -15.98 -25.02
C LYS A 240 2.72 -14.95 -24.20
N ARG A 241 1.51 -14.62 -24.63
CA ARG A 241 0.61 -13.66 -23.95
C ARG A 241 0.37 -13.97 -22.47
N ASN A 242 0.27 -15.26 -22.12
CA ASN A 242 0.03 -15.74 -20.76
C ASN A 242 1.30 -15.91 -19.90
N HIS A 243 2.45 -15.41 -20.36
CA HIS A 243 3.67 -15.44 -19.56
C HIS A 243 3.51 -14.54 -18.34
N ILE A 244 3.74 -15.09 -17.14
CA ILE A 244 3.66 -14.37 -15.88
C ILE A 244 4.92 -13.52 -15.71
N LEU A 245 4.72 -12.21 -15.53
CA LEU A 245 5.79 -11.24 -15.37
C LEU A 245 6.29 -11.18 -13.93
N LYS A 246 7.54 -10.77 -13.76
CA LYS A 246 8.18 -10.52 -12.46
C LYS A 246 8.63 -9.07 -12.35
N ASP A 247 8.84 -8.64 -11.12
CA ASP A 247 9.37 -7.31 -10.85
C ASP A 247 10.74 -7.11 -11.52
N GLY A 248 10.89 -5.99 -12.21
CA GLY A 248 12.10 -5.67 -12.96
C GLY A 248 12.16 -6.21 -14.40
N ASP A 249 11.14 -6.95 -14.87
CA ASP A 249 11.12 -7.42 -16.26
C ASP A 249 11.07 -6.25 -17.25
N VAL A 250 11.82 -6.40 -18.33
CA VAL A 250 11.77 -5.50 -19.48
C VAL A 250 11.06 -6.21 -20.62
N ILE A 251 10.07 -5.57 -21.22
CA ILE A 251 9.28 -6.12 -22.32
C ILE A 251 9.40 -5.28 -23.60
N GLU A 252 9.47 -5.94 -24.73
CA GLU A 252 9.39 -5.36 -26.07
C GLU A 252 8.18 -5.96 -26.78
N LEU A 253 7.15 -5.13 -26.96
CA LEU A 253 5.87 -5.56 -27.56
C LEU A 253 5.93 -5.46 -29.08
N HIS A 254 5.49 -6.51 -29.79
CA HIS A 254 5.40 -6.58 -31.25
C HIS A 254 3.94 -6.79 -31.67
N LEU A 255 3.41 -5.83 -32.47
CA LEU A 255 2.04 -5.79 -32.98
C LEU A 255 1.91 -6.43 -34.36
#